data_f79c52e3f0e22bf6bdb95ca9ca864856
#
_entry.id   f79c52e3f0e22bf6bdb95ca9ca864856
#
_cell.length_a   1.000
_cell.length_b   1.000
_cell.length_c   1.000
_cell.angle_alpha   90.00
_cell.angle_beta   90.00
_cell.angle_gamma   90.00
#
_symmetry.space_group_name_H-M   'P 1'
#
loop_
_entity.id
_entity.type
_entity.pdbx_description
1 polymer ?
#
loop_
_entity_poly.entity_id
_entity_poly.type
_entity_poly.pdbx_seq_one_letter_code
_entity_poly.pdbx_strand_id
1 'polypeptide(L)'
;MSLRRLFHKEKQEHRILREATQRAGQLVPEYHRPTPECPHPERWSMYDSMTAEVEVLEFLRTLVTTAKPNLVVETGTFMGVSTLWIAEALRLNGFGRIVSCEYDPKVFETAKQKIDASEFRDLIDLRNESSLEMNVEGTIDLFFSDSDMPIREQEVRRYLPQISPFGLILMHDASSHLKQVRDAALKLEREGLISVVLLPTPRGLVMAQKREGRK
;
A
#
# COMPACT_ATOMS: atom_id res chain seq x y z
N MET A 1 21.95 -21.56 -13.10
CA MET A 1 22.09 -20.12 -12.78
C MET A 1 23.24 -19.99 -11.79
N SER A 2 24.32 -19.26 -12.12
CA SER A 2 25.55 -19.24 -11.32
C SER A 2 25.35 -18.53 -9.99
N LEU A 3 25.87 -19.11 -8.88
CA LEU A 3 25.88 -18.50 -7.53
C LEU A 3 26.39 -17.05 -7.54
N ARG A 4 27.34 -16.70 -8.42
CA ARG A 4 27.81 -15.32 -8.62
C ARG A 4 26.71 -14.33 -9.04
N ARG A 5 25.70 -14.75 -9.80
CA ARG A 5 24.55 -13.92 -10.17
C ARG A 5 23.59 -13.69 -8.98
N LEU A 6 23.42 -14.69 -8.11
CA LEU A 6 22.64 -14.54 -6.89
C LEU A 6 23.26 -13.52 -5.92
N PHE A 7 24.57 -13.66 -5.66
CA PHE A 7 25.30 -12.72 -4.78
C PHE A 7 25.40 -11.29 -5.35
N HIS A 8 25.38 -11.14 -6.68
CA HIS A 8 25.35 -9.81 -7.31
C HIS A 8 23.97 -9.17 -7.15
N LYS A 9 22.91 -9.97 -7.24
CA LYS A 9 21.52 -9.54 -7.06
C LYS A 9 21.25 -9.12 -5.61
N GLU A 10 21.66 -9.91 -4.62
CA GLU A 10 21.57 -9.56 -3.19
C GLU A 10 22.32 -8.26 -2.85
N LYS A 11 23.54 -8.07 -3.35
CA LYS A 11 24.29 -6.82 -3.14
C LYS A 11 23.61 -5.61 -3.75
N GLN A 12 22.93 -5.79 -4.88
CA GLN A 12 22.21 -4.72 -5.56
C GLN A 12 20.90 -4.39 -4.82
N GLU A 13 20.18 -5.39 -4.31
CA GLU A 13 18.99 -5.22 -3.49
C GLU A 13 19.31 -4.49 -2.17
N HIS A 14 20.35 -4.87 -1.46
CA HIS A 14 20.81 -4.14 -0.26
C HIS A 14 21.29 -2.72 -0.55
N ARG A 15 21.82 -2.46 -1.75
CA ARG A 15 22.21 -1.11 -2.16
C ARG A 15 21.01 -0.22 -2.42
N ILE A 16 19.98 -0.74 -3.11
CA ILE A 16 18.74 -0.02 -3.41
C ILE A 16 18.02 0.37 -2.11
N LEU A 17 17.92 -0.55 -1.15
CA LEU A 17 17.34 -0.29 0.17
C LEU A 17 18.09 0.82 0.93
N ARG A 18 19.44 0.79 0.93
CA ARG A 18 20.24 1.82 1.56
C ARG A 18 20.11 3.19 0.86
N GLU A 19 20.07 3.21 -0.45
CA GLU A 19 19.93 4.44 -1.23
C GLU A 19 18.51 5.03 -1.11
N ALA A 20 17.45 4.21 -1.06
CA ALA A 20 16.09 4.66 -0.78
C ALA A 20 16.00 5.27 0.63
N THR A 21 16.57 4.63 1.63
CA THR A 21 16.64 5.13 3.01
C THR A 21 17.48 6.40 3.12
N GLN A 22 18.57 6.54 2.36
CA GLN A 22 19.41 7.75 2.33
C GLN A 22 18.77 8.91 1.58
N ARG A 23 17.98 8.66 0.54
CA ARG A 23 17.28 9.70 -0.25
C ARG A 23 16.05 10.27 0.46
N ALA A 24 15.50 9.59 1.44
CA ALA A 24 14.25 9.96 2.10
C ALA A 24 14.43 10.86 3.34
N GLY A 25 15.64 11.33 3.61
CA GLY A 25 15.92 12.10 4.82
C GLY A 25 16.05 11.23 6.07
N GLN A 26 16.18 11.87 7.22
CA GLN A 26 16.31 11.16 8.49
C GLN A 26 14.94 10.58 8.88
N LEU A 27 14.88 9.25 9.04
CA LEU A 27 13.71 8.59 9.60
C LEU A 27 13.45 9.08 11.02
N VAL A 28 12.19 9.24 11.36
CA VAL A 28 11.74 9.59 12.71
C VAL A 28 10.96 8.43 13.31
N PRO A 29 10.95 8.26 14.64
CA PRO A 29 10.12 7.29 15.30
C PRO A 29 8.63 7.59 15.09
N GLU A 30 7.80 6.55 15.05
CA GLU A 30 6.36 6.69 15.06
C GLU A 30 5.88 7.26 16.40
N TYR A 31 5.00 8.26 16.34
CA TYR A 31 4.53 9.01 17.54
C TYR A 31 3.10 8.67 17.96
N HIS A 32 2.48 7.64 17.35
CA HIS A 32 1.15 7.23 17.79
C HIS A 32 1.18 6.70 19.22
N ARG A 33 0.06 6.86 19.90
CA ARG A 33 -0.06 6.37 21.28
C ARG A 33 -0.03 4.85 21.30
N PRO A 34 0.60 4.23 22.32
CA PRO A 34 0.53 2.80 22.52
C PRO A 34 -0.90 2.29 22.53
N THR A 35 -1.13 1.14 21.90
CA THR A 35 -2.38 0.40 21.92
C THR A 35 -2.16 -0.99 22.50
N PRO A 36 -3.21 -1.73 22.90
CA PRO A 36 -3.04 -3.12 23.34
C PRO A 36 -2.39 -4.01 22.28
N GLU A 37 -2.68 -3.77 21.01
CA GLU A 37 -2.09 -4.50 19.87
C GLU A 37 -0.68 -4.01 19.50
N CYS A 38 -0.33 -2.76 19.79
CA CYS A 38 0.98 -2.18 19.54
C CYS A 38 1.46 -1.36 20.75
N PRO A 39 2.02 -2.02 21.79
CA PRO A 39 2.43 -1.35 23.03
C PRO A 39 3.70 -0.51 22.90
N HIS A 40 4.46 -0.65 21.81
CA HIS A 40 5.74 0.01 21.59
C HIS A 40 5.81 0.64 20.19
N PRO A 41 4.95 1.64 19.88
CA PRO A 41 4.91 2.27 18.55
C PRO A 41 6.24 2.96 18.17
N GLU A 42 7.04 3.39 19.14
CA GLU A 42 8.33 3.99 18.93
C GLU A 42 9.39 3.06 18.29
N ARG A 43 9.07 1.79 18.11
CA ARG A 43 9.93 0.82 17.40
C ARG A 43 9.72 0.84 15.89
N TRP A 44 8.69 1.52 15.42
CA TRP A 44 8.41 1.76 14.00
C TRP A 44 9.00 3.09 13.57
N SER A 45 9.25 3.20 12.29
CA SER A 45 9.87 4.39 11.67
C SER A 45 8.97 4.97 10.60
N MET A 46 9.07 6.28 10.35
CA MET A 46 8.34 6.96 9.31
C MET A 46 9.18 8.05 8.65
N TYR A 47 8.85 8.42 7.43
CA TYR A 47 9.48 9.53 6.71
C TYR A 47 8.93 10.88 7.16
N ASP A 48 7.65 10.93 7.44
CA ASP A 48 6.92 12.09 7.92
C ASP A 48 5.65 11.63 8.67
N SER A 49 4.89 12.58 9.22
CA SER A 49 3.71 12.28 10.05
C SER A 49 2.49 11.75 9.29
N MET A 50 2.54 11.71 7.95
CA MET A 50 1.38 11.36 7.12
C MET A 50 1.60 10.10 6.28
N THR A 51 2.86 9.76 5.95
CA THR A 51 3.17 8.53 5.21
C THR A 51 3.01 7.31 6.11
N ALA A 52 2.74 6.15 5.50
CA ALA A 52 2.73 4.88 6.22
C ALA A 52 4.10 4.59 6.86
N GLU A 53 4.09 3.81 7.93
CA GLU A 53 5.32 3.37 8.59
C GLU A 53 6.22 2.60 7.62
N VAL A 54 7.52 2.76 7.75
CA VAL A 54 8.51 2.12 6.86
C VAL A 54 8.33 0.59 6.87
N GLU A 55 8.00 0.01 8.01
CA GLU A 55 7.76 -1.43 8.17
C GLU A 55 6.48 -1.86 7.42
N VAL A 56 5.48 -0.99 7.31
CA VAL A 56 4.29 -1.23 6.47
C VAL A 56 4.66 -1.15 4.99
N LEU A 57 5.51 -0.20 4.60
CA LEU A 57 6.02 -0.09 3.22
C LEU A 57 6.85 -1.33 2.84
N GLU A 58 7.70 -1.83 3.73
CA GLU A 58 8.44 -3.08 3.54
C GLU A 58 7.50 -4.29 3.41
N PHE A 59 6.44 -4.33 4.21
CA PHE A 59 5.42 -5.36 4.10
C PHE A 59 4.69 -5.31 2.76
N LEU A 60 4.27 -4.12 2.28
CA LEU A 60 3.68 -3.91 0.95
C LEU A 60 4.62 -4.41 -0.15
N ARG A 61 5.89 -4.02 -0.10
CA ARG A 61 6.93 -4.45 -1.05
C ARG A 61 7.07 -5.98 -1.05
N THR A 62 7.08 -6.60 0.12
CA THR A 62 7.16 -8.05 0.27
C THR A 62 5.92 -8.74 -0.31
N LEU A 63 4.72 -8.21 -0.05
CA LEU A 63 3.48 -8.74 -0.62
C LEU A 63 3.49 -8.68 -2.15
N VAL A 64 3.88 -7.55 -2.73
CA VAL A 64 3.96 -7.38 -4.18
C VAL A 64 4.98 -8.35 -4.79
N THR A 65 6.15 -8.51 -4.17
CA THR A 65 7.16 -9.46 -4.67
C THR A 65 6.75 -10.92 -4.50
N THR A 66 5.88 -11.23 -3.53
CA THR A 66 5.39 -12.60 -3.26
C THR A 66 4.15 -12.93 -4.09
N ALA A 67 3.15 -12.04 -4.10
CA ALA A 67 1.87 -12.26 -4.78
C ALA A 67 1.96 -12.10 -6.30
N LYS A 68 2.99 -11.39 -6.80
CA LYS A 68 3.22 -11.21 -8.24
C LYS A 68 2.02 -10.60 -8.98
N PRO A 69 1.46 -9.47 -8.51
CA PRO A 69 0.30 -8.86 -9.12
C PRO A 69 0.60 -8.32 -10.52
N ASN A 70 -0.36 -8.44 -11.45
CA ASN A 70 -0.34 -7.74 -12.72
C ASN A 70 -0.87 -6.30 -12.57
N LEU A 71 -1.87 -6.12 -11.70
CA LEU A 71 -2.48 -4.83 -11.43
C LEU A 71 -2.58 -4.57 -9.93
N VAL A 72 -1.91 -3.51 -9.50
CA VAL A 72 -2.08 -2.91 -8.18
C VAL A 72 -2.91 -1.64 -8.32
N VAL A 73 -3.88 -1.44 -7.44
CA VAL A 73 -4.63 -0.18 -7.32
C VAL A 73 -4.39 0.40 -5.95
N GLU A 74 -4.03 1.67 -5.90
CA GLU A 74 -3.82 2.44 -4.69
C GLU A 74 -4.76 3.65 -4.67
N THR A 75 -5.36 3.94 -3.53
CA THR A 75 -6.14 5.15 -3.29
C THR A 75 -5.48 5.97 -2.19
N GLY A 76 -5.26 7.28 -2.45
CA GLY A 76 -4.48 8.15 -1.57
C GLY A 76 -2.98 8.06 -1.84
N THR A 77 -2.55 8.61 -2.97
CA THR A 77 -1.11 8.68 -3.34
C THR A 77 -0.31 9.53 -2.37
N PHE A 78 -0.91 10.61 -1.86
CA PHE A 78 -0.24 11.64 -1.06
C PHE A 78 1.08 12.09 -1.70
N MET A 79 2.22 11.87 -1.04
CA MET A 79 3.54 12.26 -1.55
C MET A 79 4.19 11.17 -2.44
N GLY A 80 3.47 10.10 -2.78
CA GLY A 80 3.91 9.02 -3.66
C GLY A 80 4.88 8.03 -3.04
N VAL A 81 5.02 8.00 -1.72
CA VAL A 81 6.00 7.13 -1.06
C VAL A 81 5.62 5.66 -1.22
N SER A 82 4.42 5.26 -0.81
CA SER A 82 3.90 3.89 -0.96
C SER A 82 3.86 3.46 -2.43
N THR A 83 3.42 4.37 -3.31
CA THR A 83 3.39 4.17 -4.76
C THR A 83 4.76 3.76 -5.31
N LEU A 84 5.82 4.47 -4.91
CA LEU A 84 7.20 4.20 -5.33
C LEU A 84 7.73 2.87 -4.77
N TRP A 85 7.40 2.51 -3.53
CA TRP A 85 7.77 1.23 -2.94
C TRP A 85 7.09 0.04 -3.64
N ILE A 86 5.82 0.20 -4.00
CA ILE A 86 5.06 -0.78 -4.79
C ILE A 86 5.67 -0.90 -6.20
N ALA A 87 5.96 0.22 -6.86
CA ALA A 87 6.54 0.24 -8.19
C ALA A 87 7.94 -0.38 -8.23
N GLU A 88 8.78 -0.18 -7.20
CA GLU A 88 10.06 -0.87 -7.05
C GLU A 88 9.86 -2.39 -7.00
N ALA A 89 8.91 -2.87 -6.21
CA ALA A 89 8.60 -4.29 -6.13
C ALA A 89 8.10 -4.88 -7.47
N LEU A 90 7.29 -4.13 -8.22
CA LEU A 90 6.85 -4.50 -9.56
C LEU A 90 8.05 -4.54 -10.54
N ARG A 91 8.99 -3.60 -10.44
CA ARG A 91 10.25 -3.62 -11.21
C ARG A 91 11.08 -4.87 -10.93
N LEU A 92 11.17 -5.28 -9.66
CA LEU A 92 11.84 -6.53 -9.26
C LEU A 92 11.13 -7.78 -9.81
N ASN A 93 9.82 -7.75 -9.91
CA ASN A 93 9.04 -8.82 -10.54
C ASN A 93 9.29 -8.91 -12.04
N GLY A 94 9.60 -7.79 -12.70
CA GLY A 94 9.79 -7.68 -14.14
C GLY A 94 8.48 -7.53 -14.94
N PHE A 95 7.34 -7.37 -14.27
CA PHE A 95 6.01 -7.15 -14.84
C PHE A 95 5.05 -6.53 -13.82
N GLY A 96 3.87 -6.15 -14.31
CA GLY A 96 2.82 -5.51 -13.53
C GLY A 96 2.90 -3.99 -13.57
N ARG A 97 1.82 -3.36 -13.12
CA ARG A 97 1.69 -1.89 -13.04
C ARG A 97 0.87 -1.49 -11.82
N ILE A 98 1.02 -0.24 -11.42
CA ILE A 98 0.18 0.37 -10.38
C ILE A 98 -0.63 1.52 -10.99
N VAL A 99 -1.90 1.61 -10.61
CA VAL A 99 -2.77 2.77 -10.79
C VAL A 99 -2.98 3.38 -9.43
N SER A 100 -2.61 4.65 -9.26
CA SER A 100 -2.74 5.38 -8.00
C SER A 100 -3.46 6.70 -8.22
N CYS A 101 -4.33 7.11 -7.28
CA CYS A 101 -5.04 8.38 -7.37
C CYS A 101 -4.84 9.26 -6.15
N GLU A 102 -4.75 10.57 -6.44
CA GLU A 102 -4.72 11.66 -5.47
C GLU A 102 -5.80 12.68 -5.82
N TYR A 103 -6.63 13.01 -4.83
CA TYR A 103 -7.76 13.92 -5.03
C TYR A 103 -7.32 15.40 -5.02
N ASP A 104 -6.42 15.78 -4.09
CA ASP A 104 -5.95 17.16 -4.00
C ASP A 104 -4.98 17.48 -5.14
N PRO A 105 -5.28 18.45 -6.01
CA PRO A 105 -4.44 18.74 -7.17
C PRO A 105 -3.06 19.29 -6.80
N LYS A 106 -2.89 19.92 -5.63
CA LYS A 106 -1.58 20.42 -5.19
C LYS A 106 -0.69 19.31 -4.68
N VAL A 107 -1.28 18.37 -3.93
CA VAL A 107 -0.61 17.16 -3.47
C VAL A 107 -0.25 16.27 -4.65
N PHE A 108 -1.20 16.10 -5.59
CA PHE A 108 -0.98 15.39 -6.84
C PHE A 108 0.23 15.91 -7.62
N GLU A 109 0.35 17.23 -7.82
CA GLU A 109 1.49 17.82 -8.55
C GLU A 109 2.82 17.54 -7.85
N THR A 110 2.83 17.52 -6.51
CA THR A 110 4.04 17.20 -5.74
C THR A 110 4.42 15.73 -5.88
N ALA A 111 3.44 14.81 -5.79
CA ALA A 111 3.64 13.38 -6.01
C ALA A 111 4.11 13.12 -7.45
N LYS A 112 3.46 13.78 -8.42
CA LYS A 112 3.80 13.67 -9.85
C LYS A 112 5.25 14.04 -10.13
N GLN A 113 5.75 15.14 -9.57
CA GLN A 113 7.15 15.54 -9.74
C GLN A 113 8.13 14.47 -9.24
N LYS A 114 7.85 13.85 -8.08
CA LYS A 114 8.69 12.77 -7.54
C LYS A 114 8.63 11.51 -8.38
N ILE A 115 7.43 11.13 -8.81
CA ILE A 115 7.20 9.94 -9.63
C ILE A 115 7.85 10.11 -11.01
N ASP A 116 7.68 11.28 -11.66
CA ASP A 116 8.28 11.57 -12.96
C ASP A 116 9.82 11.58 -12.93
N ALA A 117 10.40 11.93 -11.78
CA ALA A 117 11.86 11.89 -11.57
C ALA A 117 12.38 10.50 -11.20
N SER A 118 11.50 9.53 -10.93
CA SER A 118 11.88 8.17 -10.53
C SER A 118 12.15 7.26 -11.73
N GLU A 119 12.96 6.24 -11.51
CA GLU A 119 13.20 5.16 -12.47
C GLU A 119 11.99 4.21 -12.65
N PHE A 120 10.91 4.40 -11.86
CA PHE A 120 9.71 3.55 -11.86
C PHE A 120 8.53 4.20 -12.59
N ARG A 121 8.72 5.39 -13.17
CA ARG A 121 7.69 6.20 -13.81
C ARG A 121 6.83 5.41 -14.82
N ASP A 122 7.44 4.53 -15.59
CA ASP A 122 6.80 3.70 -16.63
C ASP A 122 5.86 2.61 -16.08
N LEU A 123 5.92 2.31 -14.79
CA LEU A 123 5.05 1.35 -14.10
C LEU A 123 3.87 2.00 -13.39
N ILE A 124 3.82 3.35 -13.32
CA ILE A 124 2.88 4.10 -12.50
C ILE A 124 1.92 4.91 -13.39
N ASP A 125 0.64 4.61 -13.28
CA ASP A 125 -0.46 5.43 -13.81
C ASP A 125 -1.01 6.27 -12.65
N LEU A 126 -0.48 7.51 -12.52
CA LEU A 126 -0.91 8.45 -11.49
C LEU A 126 -2.02 9.34 -12.00
N ARG A 127 -3.11 9.45 -11.23
CA ARG A 127 -4.32 10.17 -11.62
C ARG A 127 -4.74 11.20 -10.58
N ASN A 128 -5.14 12.39 -11.05
CA ASN A 128 -5.75 13.41 -10.20
C ASN A 128 -7.27 13.31 -10.29
N GLU A 129 -7.84 12.41 -9.51
CA GLU A 129 -9.28 12.17 -9.47
C GLU A 129 -9.69 11.53 -8.13
N SER A 130 -11.00 11.55 -7.87
CA SER A 130 -11.58 10.87 -6.70
C SER A 130 -11.47 9.35 -6.85
N SER A 131 -11.02 8.68 -5.79
CA SER A 131 -11.00 7.22 -5.74
C SER A 131 -12.37 6.57 -5.96
N LEU A 132 -13.45 7.27 -5.60
CA LEU A 132 -14.82 6.81 -5.80
C LEU A 132 -15.32 6.98 -7.24
N GLU A 133 -14.63 7.75 -8.07
CA GLU A 133 -14.96 8.00 -9.47
C GLU A 133 -13.98 7.32 -10.43
N MET A 134 -12.76 7.05 -9.99
CA MET A 134 -11.70 6.44 -10.78
C MET A 134 -12.14 5.11 -11.39
N ASN A 135 -12.02 5.00 -12.70
CA ASN A 135 -12.26 3.77 -13.43
C ASN A 135 -10.94 3.08 -13.76
N VAL A 136 -10.82 1.83 -13.34
CA VAL A 136 -9.64 1.01 -13.58
C VAL A 136 -10.00 -0.14 -14.49
N GLU A 137 -9.22 -0.33 -15.56
CA GLU A 137 -9.40 -1.46 -16.46
C GLU A 137 -8.57 -2.66 -16.01
N GLY A 138 -9.22 -3.85 -16.03
CA GLY A 138 -8.61 -5.13 -15.70
C GLY A 138 -9.00 -5.66 -14.33
N THR A 139 -8.45 -6.82 -14.00
CA THR A 139 -8.67 -7.49 -12.71
C THR A 139 -7.61 -7.02 -11.72
N ILE A 140 -8.04 -6.58 -10.55
CA ILE A 140 -7.18 -6.05 -9.48
C ILE A 140 -6.63 -7.22 -8.66
N ASP A 141 -5.33 -7.38 -8.61
CA ASP A 141 -4.67 -8.43 -7.84
C ASP A 141 -4.28 -7.98 -6.43
N LEU A 142 -4.04 -6.66 -6.27
CA LEU A 142 -3.78 -6.04 -4.98
C LEU A 142 -4.42 -4.65 -4.94
N PHE A 143 -5.22 -4.40 -3.91
CA PHE A 143 -5.84 -3.11 -3.64
C PHE A 143 -5.31 -2.55 -2.32
N PHE A 144 -4.70 -1.37 -2.35
CA PHE A 144 -4.23 -0.64 -1.17
C PHE A 144 -5.05 0.63 -0.98
N SER A 145 -5.86 0.66 0.08
CA SER A 145 -6.70 1.79 0.45
C SER A 145 -6.03 2.59 1.56
N ASP A 146 -5.52 3.76 1.20
CA ASP A 146 -4.84 4.71 2.12
C ASP A 146 -5.30 6.16 1.91
N SER A 147 -6.51 6.35 1.40
CA SER A 147 -7.21 7.63 1.23
C SER A 147 -7.82 8.15 2.56
N ASP A 148 -8.73 9.10 2.48
CA ASP A 148 -9.50 9.57 3.64
C ASP A 148 -10.29 8.43 4.30
N MET A 149 -10.13 8.27 5.61
CA MET A 149 -10.75 7.18 6.39
C MET A 149 -12.27 7.02 6.19
N PRO A 150 -13.09 8.10 6.08
CA PRO A 150 -14.54 7.98 5.94
C PRO A 150 -15.00 7.27 4.66
N ILE A 151 -14.21 7.27 3.61
CA ILE A 151 -14.62 6.72 2.31
C ILE A 151 -14.11 5.31 2.04
N ARG A 152 -13.19 4.79 2.86
CA ARG A 152 -12.51 3.50 2.61
C ARG A 152 -13.46 2.30 2.53
N GLU A 153 -14.55 2.27 3.31
CA GLU A 153 -15.59 1.24 3.13
C GLU A 153 -16.20 1.30 1.73
N GLN A 154 -16.49 2.51 1.25
CA GLN A 154 -17.07 2.71 -0.08
C GLN A 154 -16.10 2.31 -1.19
N GLU A 155 -14.81 2.62 -1.03
CA GLU A 155 -13.76 2.20 -1.95
C GLU A 155 -13.70 0.67 -2.07
N VAL A 156 -13.63 -0.04 -0.92
CA VAL A 156 -13.61 -1.51 -0.94
C VAL A 156 -14.85 -2.05 -1.66
N ARG A 157 -16.05 -1.54 -1.37
CA ARG A 157 -17.29 -1.98 -2.04
C ARG A 157 -17.25 -1.72 -3.54
N ARG A 158 -16.72 -0.57 -3.95
CA ARG A 158 -16.60 -0.19 -5.36
C ARG A 158 -15.68 -1.12 -6.14
N TYR A 159 -14.49 -1.40 -5.58
CA TYR A 159 -13.48 -2.19 -6.28
C TYR A 159 -13.65 -3.70 -6.09
N LEU A 160 -14.38 -4.15 -5.08
CA LEU A 160 -14.57 -5.57 -4.76
C LEU A 160 -15.01 -6.44 -5.97
N PRO A 161 -15.91 -5.99 -6.87
CA PRO A 161 -16.28 -6.76 -8.06
C PRO A 161 -15.10 -7.03 -9.00
N GLN A 162 -14.11 -6.13 -9.05
CA GLN A 162 -12.95 -6.20 -9.92
C GLN A 162 -11.75 -6.92 -9.26
N ILE A 163 -11.78 -7.11 -7.94
CA ILE A 163 -10.70 -7.81 -7.22
C ILE A 163 -10.77 -9.30 -7.59
N SER A 164 -9.60 -9.85 -7.97
CA SER A 164 -9.45 -11.26 -8.32
C SER A 164 -9.83 -12.17 -7.14
N PRO A 165 -10.19 -13.45 -7.36
CA PRO A 165 -10.55 -14.38 -6.29
C PRO A 165 -9.46 -14.53 -5.20
N PHE A 166 -8.19 -14.40 -5.58
CA PHE A 166 -7.04 -14.45 -4.67
C PHE A 166 -6.43 -13.07 -4.43
N GLY A 167 -7.08 -11.99 -4.90
CA GLY A 167 -6.61 -10.63 -4.74
C GLY A 167 -6.56 -10.20 -3.28
N LEU A 168 -5.54 -9.43 -2.94
CA LEU A 168 -5.32 -8.89 -1.61
C LEU A 168 -5.90 -7.50 -1.49
N ILE A 169 -6.51 -7.22 -0.35
CA ILE A 169 -7.01 -5.90 0.03
C ILE A 169 -6.23 -5.49 1.28
N LEU A 170 -5.62 -4.30 1.23
CA LEU A 170 -4.98 -3.70 2.39
C LEU A 170 -5.64 -2.36 2.68
N MET A 171 -5.87 -2.08 3.98
CA MET A 171 -6.39 -0.80 4.44
C MET A 171 -5.52 -0.33 5.60
N HIS A 172 -4.86 0.80 5.43
CA HIS A 172 -4.03 1.40 6.47
C HIS A 172 -4.88 2.17 7.49
N ASP A 173 -4.32 2.63 8.60
CA ASP A 173 -5.01 3.37 9.67
C ASP A 173 -6.15 2.59 10.36
N ALA A 174 -5.95 1.31 10.60
CA ALA A 174 -6.97 0.42 11.17
C ALA A 174 -6.71 0.00 12.63
N SER A 175 -5.99 0.82 13.40
CA SER A 175 -5.73 0.56 14.82
C SER A 175 -6.98 0.74 15.69
N SER A 176 -6.90 0.30 16.95
CA SER A 176 -7.97 0.52 17.93
C SER A 176 -8.21 1.99 18.27
N HIS A 177 -7.26 2.88 17.95
CA HIS A 177 -7.44 4.33 18.04
C HIS A 177 -8.09 4.90 16.78
N LEU A 178 -7.74 4.38 15.60
CA LEU A 178 -8.27 4.78 14.30
C LEU A 178 -9.44 3.85 13.92
N LYS A 179 -10.47 3.82 14.77
CA LYS A 179 -11.55 2.82 14.73
C LYS A 179 -12.30 2.80 13.40
N GLN A 180 -12.37 3.93 12.70
CA GLN A 180 -13.26 4.07 11.55
C GLN A 180 -12.94 3.04 10.45
N VAL A 181 -11.66 2.88 10.09
CA VAL A 181 -11.23 1.91 9.09
C VAL A 181 -11.36 0.48 9.59
N ARG A 182 -10.98 0.25 10.86
CA ARG A 182 -11.14 -1.06 11.51
C ARG A 182 -12.59 -1.51 11.53
N ASP A 183 -13.50 -0.63 11.95
CA ASP A 183 -14.93 -0.94 12.03
C ASP A 183 -15.54 -1.18 10.64
N ALA A 184 -15.10 -0.43 9.63
CA ALA A 184 -15.46 -0.64 8.23
C ALA A 184 -15.04 -2.04 7.74
N ALA A 185 -13.79 -2.43 7.98
CA ALA A 185 -13.28 -3.75 7.59
C ALA A 185 -14.04 -4.88 8.28
N LEU A 186 -14.26 -4.78 9.60
CA LEU A 186 -15.01 -5.77 10.36
C LEU A 186 -16.51 -5.82 9.97
N LYS A 187 -17.08 -4.70 9.53
CA LYS A 187 -18.44 -4.66 8.97
C LYS A 187 -18.49 -5.44 7.65
N LEU A 188 -17.58 -5.18 6.72
CA LEU A 188 -17.48 -5.91 5.45
C LEU A 188 -17.28 -7.43 5.67
N GLU A 189 -16.53 -7.80 6.70
CA GLU A 189 -16.36 -9.20 7.09
C GLU A 189 -17.65 -9.82 7.62
N ARG A 190 -18.38 -9.14 8.53
CA ARG A 190 -19.68 -9.62 9.04
C ARG A 190 -20.72 -9.77 7.94
N GLU A 191 -20.66 -8.94 6.92
CA GLU A 191 -21.50 -9.05 5.72
C GLU A 191 -21.08 -10.20 4.79
N GLY A 192 -19.97 -10.87 5.09
CA GLY A 192 -19.47 -12.01 4.29
C GLY A 192 -18.78 -11.61 3.00
N LEU A 193 -18.42 -10.36 2.81
CA LEU A 193 -17.79 -9.83 1.60
C LEU A 193 -16.29 -10.13 1.54
N ILE A 194 -15.61 -10.03 2.68
CA ILE A 194 -14.17 -10.24 2.81
C ILE A 194 -13.84 -11.07 4.04
N SER A 195 -12.64 -11.64 4.10
CA SER A 195 -12.04 -12.23 5.30
C SER A 195 -10.90 -11.34 5.75
N VAL A 196 -10.87 -10.97 7.04
CA VAL A 196 -10.01 -9.94 7.60
C VAL A 196 -8.95 -10.51 8.52
N VAL A 197 -7.72 -10.02 8.41
CA VAL A 197 -6.64 -10.15 9.39
C VAL A 197 -6.21 -8.74 9.81
N LEU A 198 -6.21 -8.46 11.10
CA LEU A 198 -5.72 -7.21 11.67
C LEU A 198 -4.24 -7.37 12.06
N LEU A 199 -3.37 -6.57 11.47
CA LEU A 199 -1.94 -6.56 11.78
C LEU A 199 -1.63 -5.47 12.82
N PRO A 200 -0.82 -5.80 13.83
CA PRO A 200 -0.59 -4.94 15.00
C PRO A 200 0.50 -3.89 14.74
N THR A 201 0.32 -3.03 13.74
CA THR A 201 1.17 -1.86 13.53
C THR A 201 0.66 -0.67 14.35
N PRO A 202 1.46 0.39 14.58
CA PRO A 202 1.03 1.54 15.40
C PRO A 202 -0.26 2.18 14.92
N ARG A 203 -0.38 2.38 13.61
CA ARG A 203 -1.59 2.93 12.99
C ARG A 203 -2.60 1.84 12.61
N GLY A 204 -2.19 0.57 12.63
CA GLY A 204 -3.00 -0.59 12.27
C GLY A 204 -3.09 -0.81 10.77
N LEU A 205 -2.98 -2.06 10.36
CA LEU A 205 -3.14 -2.47 8.97
C LEU A 205 -4.12 -3.64 8.89
N VAL A 206 -5.11 -3.51 8.02
CA VAL A 206 -5.96 -4.61 7.60
C VAL A 206 -5.32 -5.29 6.41
N MET A 207 -5.25 -6.61 6.44
CA MET A 207 -5.07 -7.45 5.26
C MET A 207 -6.33 -8.30 5.09
N ALA A 208 -6.90 -8.31 3.90
CA ALA A 208 -8.12 -9.05 3.63
C ALA A 208 -8.11 -9.70 2.25
N GLN A 209 -8.98 -10.69 2.07
CA GLN A 209 -9.29 -11.29 0.79
C GLN A 209 -10.80 -11.31 0.57
N LYS A 210 -11.20 -11.18 -0.69
CA LYS A 210 -12.59 -11.36 -1.11
C LYS A 210 -13.07 -12.76 -0.76
N ARG A 211 -14.26 -12.85 -0.17
CA ARG A 211 -14.93 -14.15 -0.01
C ARG A 211 -15.63 -14.53 -1.31
N GLU A 212 -15.42 -15.74 -1.77
CA GLU A 212 -16.28 -16.30 -2.80
C GLU A 212 -17.68 -16.49 -2.21
N GLY A 213 -18.70 -15.97 -2.90
CA GLY A 213 -20.09 -16.19 -2.51
C GLY A 213 -20.35 -17.69 -2.35
N ARG A 214 -20.87 -18.10 -1.20
CA ARG A 214 -21.42 -19.47 -1.07
C ARG A 214 -22.49 -19.64 -2.16
N LYS A 215 -22.20 -20.52 -3.12
CA LYS A 215 -23.21 -20.99 -4.09
C LYS A 215 -24.32 -21.72 -3.35
#